data_b997e06e9440125dbdbaf2bfce943601
#
_entry.id   b997e06e9440125dbdbaf2bfce943601
#
_cell.length_a   1.000
_cell.length_b   1.000
_cell.length_c   1.000
_cell.angle_alpha   90.00
_cell.angle_beta   90.00
_cell.angle_gamma   90.00
#
_symmetry.space_group_name_H-M   'P 1'
#
loop_
_entity.id
_entity.type
_entity.pdbx_description
1 polymer ?
#
loop_
_entity_poly.entity_id
_entity_poly.type
_entity_poly.pdbx_seq_one_letter_code
_entity_poly.pdbx_strand_id
1 'polypeptide(L)'
;MTATLIISTLRDKRLEVADAIERLERQVDQHRADLAHLEATMRLFDPNVEPETVESTPPRRRNDWFRPGECRRRIHDVLRDAARPMTTREIVEDVMAAKKLPDDDARTRELIHKTVLGSLNRATDTIERVEAMGSAAWRVI
;
A
#
# COMPACT_ATOMS: atom_id res chain seq x y z
N MET A 1 4.86 -12.70 40.10
CA MET A 1 5.74 -11.68 39.47
C MET A 1 5.41 -11.44 37.98
N THR A 2 5.09 -12.45 37.21
CA THR A 2 4.78 -12.33 35.77
C THR A 2 3.51 -11.50 35.47
N ALA A 3 2.44 -11.67 36.26
CA ALA A 3 1.19 -10.94 36.06
C ALA A 3 1.33 -9.43 36.26
N THR A 4 2.13 -8.99 37.20
CA THR A 4 2.37 -7.56 37.46
C THR A 4 3.13 -6.90 36.31
N LEU A 5 4.10 -7.59 35.72
CA LEU A 5 4.85 -7.12 34.57
C LEU A 5 3.96 -7.00 33.32
N ILE A 6 3.08 -8.00 33.09
CA ILE A 6 2.11 -7.95 32.00
C ILE A 6 1.16 -6.77 32.15
N ILE A 7 0.65 -6.55 33.34
CA ILE A 7 -0.26 -5.42 33.61
C ILE A 7 0.43 -4.06 33.40
N SER A 8 1.71 -3.91 33.82
CA SER A 8 2.45 -2.67 33.56
C SER A 8 2.63 -2.44 32.08
N THR A 9 3.06 -3.44 31.32
CA THR A 9 3.21 -3.34 29.86
C THR A 9 1.91 -2.99 29.14
N LEU A 10 0.80 -3.57 29.59
CA LEU A 10 -0.52 -3.25 29.03
C LEU A 10 -0.96 -1.82 29.36
N ARG A 11 -0.64 -1.32 30.55
CA ARG A 11 -0.88 0.09 30.93
C ARG A 11 -0.07 1.05 30.07
N ASP A 12 1.20 0.76 29.85
CA ASP A 12 2.08 1.58 29.00
C ASP A 12 1.54 1.60 27.56
N LYS A 13 1.15 0.44 27.04
CA LYS A 13 0.56 0.35 25.71
C LYS A 13 -0.77 1.08 25.59
N ARG A 14 -1.59 1.05 26.64
CA ARG A 14 -2.83 1.81 26.69
C ARG A 14 -2.58 3.32 26.64
N LEU A 15 -1.56 3.82 27.37
CA LEU A 15 -1.16 5.22 27.33
C LEU A 15 -0.69 5.63 25.93
N GLU A 16 0.18 4.85 25.30
CA GLU A 16 0.64 5.11 23.92
C GLU A 16 -0.53 5.22 22.95
N VAL A 17 -1.51 4.33 23.05
CA VAL A 17 -2.69 4.36 22.20
C VAL A 17 -3.56 5.57 22.50
N ALA A 18 -3.76 5.93 23.78
CA ALA A 18 -4.51 7.12 24.17
C ALA A 18 -3.86 8.41 23.63
N ASP A 19 -2.55 8.54 23.74
CA ASP A 19 -1.80 9.68 23.19
C ASP A 19 -1.87 9.73 21.65
N ALA A 20 -1.88 8.57 20.99
CA ALA A 20 -2.06 8.50 19.55
C ALA A 20 -3.46 8.96 19.12
N ILE A 21 -4.50 8.56 19.85
CA ILE A 21 -5.88 9.00 19.61
C ILE A 21 -5.98 10.51 19.75
N GLU A 22 -5.48 11.09 20.83
CA GLU A 22 -5.53 12.53 21.06
C GLU A 22 -4.81 13.34 19.96
N ARG A 23 -3.66 12.82 19.47
CA ARG A 23 -2.97 13.44 18.33
C ARG A 23 -3.78 13.38 17.04
N LEU A 24 -4.42 12.25 16.77
CA LEU A 24 -5.26 12.08 15.58
C LEU A 24 -6.51 12.95 15.66
N GLU A 25 -7.14 13.09 16.82
CA GLU A 25 -8.28 13.98 17.03
C GLU A 25 -7.90 15.44 16.74
N ARG A 26 -6.75 15.91 17.24
CA ARG A 26 -6.23 17.25 16.91
C ARG A 26 -5.99 17.44 15.41
N GLN A 27 -5.49 16.41 14.71
CA GLN A 27 -5.31 16.47 13.26
C GLN A 27 -6.66 16.53 12.53
N VAL A 28 -7.64 15.78 12.98
CA VAL A 28 -9.01 15.82 12.41
C VAL A 28 -9.61 17.20 12.59
N ASP A 29 -9.49 17.82 13.75
CA ASP A 29 -10.03 19.15 14.01
C ASP A 29 -9.32 20.23 13.17
N GLN A 30 -8.01 20.11 12.97
CA GLN A 30 -7.27 20.99 12.06
C GLN A 30 -7.79 20.86 10.62
N HIS A 31 -7.95 19.65 10.13
CA HIS A 31 -8.45 19.44 8.77
C HIS A 31 -9.90 19.90 8.58
N ARG A 32 -10.73 19.80 9.62
CA ARG A 32 -12.09 20.36 9.61
C ARG A 32 -12.06 21.90 9.49
N ALA A 33 -11.16 22.55 10.22
CA ALA A 33 -10.98 24.00 10.11
C ALA A 33 -10.48 24.40 8.72
N ASP A 34 -9.50 23.67 8.18
CA ASP A 34 -8.97 23.90 6.83
C ASP A 34 -10.06 23.73 5.77
N LEU A 35 -10.92 22.72 5.90
CA LEU A 35 -12.05 22.51 5.00
C LEU A 35 -13.04 23.67 5.06
N ALA A 36 -13.40 24.12 6.25
CA ALA A 36 -14.29 25.27 6.41
C ALA A 36 -13.71 26.56 5.79
N HIS A 37 -12.39 26.77 5.90
CA HIS A 37 -11.72 27.89 5.24
C HIS A 37 -11.75 27.78 3.71
N LEU A 38 -11.52 26.59 3.17
CA LEU A 38 -11.61 26.33 1.73
C LEU A 38 -13.02 26.58 1.19
N GLU A 39 -14.05 26.06 1.87
CA GLU A 39 -15.45 26.28 1.51
C GLU A 39 -15.83 27.77 1.54
N ALA A 40 -15.39 28.49 2.58
CA ALA A 40 -15.61 29.92 2.68
C ALA A 40 -14.92 30.68 1.51
N THR A 41 -13.71 30.26 1.16
CA THR A 41 -12.97 30.88 0.04
C THR A 41 -13.65 30.58 -1.30
N MET A 42 -14.12 29.35 -1.52
CA MET A 42 -14.85 28.97 -2.74
C MET A 42 -16.11 29.83 -2.93
N ARG A 43 -16.86 30.09 -1.87
CA ARG A 43 -18.05 30.96 -1.91
C ARG A 43 -17.75 32.44 -2.24
N LEU A 44 -16.51 32.87 -1.98
CA LEU A 44 -16.09 34.24 -2.39
C LEU A 44 -15.91 34.34 -3.92
N PHE A 45 -15.51 33.25 -4.57
CA PHE A 45 -15.31 33.22 -6.03
C PHE A 45 -16.59 32.87 -6.78
N ASP A 46 -17.40 31.97 -6.23
CA ASP A 46 -18.71 31.62 -6.77
C ASP A 46 -19.72 31.44 -5.64
N PRO A 47 -20.64 32.40 -5.41
CA PRO A 47 -21.65 32.33 -4.36
C PRO A 47 -22.65 31.18 -4.54
N ASN A 48 -22.76 30.60 -5.74
CA ASN A 48 -23.66 29.50 -6.05
C ASN A 48 -22.98 28.11 -5.99
N VAL A 49 -21.68 28.06 -5.69
CA VAL A 49 -21.00 26.80 -5.45
C VAL A 49 -21.61 26.12 -4.23
N GLU A 50 -22.38 25.07 -4.46
CA GLU A 50 -22.65 24.11 -3.41
C GLU A 50 -21.35 23.38 -3.16
N PRO A 51 -20.83 23.38 -1.90
CA PRO A 51 -19.70 22.51 -1.59
C PRO A 51 -20.17 21.08 -1.86
N GLU A 52 -19.71 20.52 -3.01
CA GLU A 52 -19.89 19.11 -3.25
C GLU A 52 -19.41 18.41 -1.99
N THR A 53 -20.26 17.56 -1.45
CA THR A 53 -19.83 16.60 -0.45
C THR A 53 -18.76 15.78 -1.15
N VAL A 54 -17.51 16.24 -1.02
CA VAL A 54 -16.35 15.48 -1.47
C VAL A 54 -16.42 14.20 -0.65
N GLU A 55 -17.01 13.16 -1.26
CA GLU A 55 -16.90 11.82 -0.71
C GLU A 55 -15.42 11.63 -0.45
N SER A 56 -15.06 11.58 0.83
CA SER A 56 -13.68 11.40 1.22
C SER A 56 -13.17 10.20 0.45
N THR A 57 -12.27 10.44 -0.49
CA THR A 57 -11.61 9.34 -1.21
C THR A 57 -11.08 8.41 -0.13
N PRO A 58 -11.60 7.18 -0.02
CA PRO A 58 -11.18 6.30 1.06
C PRO A 58 -9.66 6.24 1.04
N PRO A 59 -9.00 6.38 2.20
CA PRO A 59 -7.56 6.44 2.27
C PRO A 59 -7.03 5.27 1.45
N ARG A 60 -6.12 5.56 0.49
CA ARG A 60 -5.49 4.53 -0.31
C ARG A 60 -5.02 3.47 0.66
N ARG A 61 -5.66 2.31 0.67
CA ARG A 61 -5.20 1.18 1.47
C ARG A 61 -3.74 0.99 1.12
N ARG A 62 -2.85 1.29 2.07
CA ARG A 62 -1.44 0.95 1.94
C ARG A 62 -1.39 -0.53 1.63
N ASN A 63 -0.49 -0.88 0.75
CA ASN A 63 -0.22 -2.26 0.41
C ASN A 63 0.36 -2.97 1.65
N ASP A 64 -0.50 -3.56 2.45
CA ASP A 64 -0.12 -4.26 3.68
C ASP A 64 0.38 -5.69 3.41
N TRP A 65 0.32 -6.13 2.12
CA TRP A 65 0.77 -7.47 1.76
C TRP A 65 2.28 -7.65 1.75
N PHE A 66 3.04 -6.56 1.56
CA PHE A 66 4.50 -6.59 1.52
C PHE A 66 5.11 -5.57 2.47
N ARG A 67 6.09 -6.01 3.25
CA ARG A 67 6.94 -5.09 4.00
C ARG A 67 7.82 -4.27 3.05
N PRO A 68 8.33 -3.11 3.48
CA PRO A 68 9.28 -2.35 2.67
C PRO A 68 10.42 -3.22 2.13
N GLY A 69 10.62 -3.22 0.79
CA GLY A 69 11.63 -4.02 0.11
C GLY A 69 11.31 -5.52 -0.09
N GLU A 70 10.30 -6.06 0.58
CA GLU A 70 9.96 -7.49 0.50
C GLU A 70 9.49 -7.90 -0.90
N CYS A 71 8.64 -7.09 -1.53
CA CYS A 71 8.12 -7.38 -2.87
C CYS A 71 9.26 -7.52 -3.88
N ARG A 72 10.21 -6.58 -3.89
CA ARG A 72 11.39 -6.62 -4.77
C ARG A 72 12.23 -7.88 -4.54
N ARG A 73 12.49 -8.21 -3.28
CA ARG A 73 13.26 -9.42 -2.93
C ARG A 73 12.60 -10.69 -3.46
N ARG A 74 11.29 -10.84 -3.23
CA ARG A 74 10.54 -12.01 -3.70
C ARG A 74 10.50 -12.13 -5.21
N ILE A 75 10.38 -11.01 -5.93
CA ILE A 75 10.47 -10.99 -7.39
C ILE A 75 11.84 -11.53 -7.84
N HIS A 76 12.93 -11.09 -7.20
CA HIS A 76 14.27 -11.60 -7.51
C HIS A 76 14.40 -13.10 -7.25
N ASP A 77 13.87 -13.59 -6.13
CA ASP A 77 13.90 -15.01 -5.78
C ASP A 77 13.15 -15.83 -6.83
N VAL A 78 11.92 -15.42 -7.21
CA VAL A 78 11.11 -16.09 -8.23
C VAL A 78 11.82 -16.12 -9.59
N LEU A 79 12.36 -14.99 -10.04
CA LEU A 79 13.06 -14.91 -11.34
C LEU A 79 14.37 -15.71 -11.36
N ARG A 80 15.07 -15.77 -10.24
CA ARG A 80 16.29 -16.56 -10.08
C ARG A 80 16.00 -18.05 -10.09
N ASP A 81 14.96 -18.48 -9.36
CA ASP A 81 14.55 -19.89 -9.26
C ASP A 81 14.02 -20.40 -10.60
N ALA A 82 13.28 -19.56 -11.33
CA ALA A 82 12.77 -19.91 -12.65
C ALA A 82 13.88 -20.07 -13.72
N ALA A 83 14.98 -19.33 -13.57
CA ALA A 83 16.12 -19.31 -14.50
C ALA A 83 15.73 -19.04 -15.98
N ARG A 84 14.60 -18.38 -16.20
CA ARG A 84 14.05 -18.01 -17.50
C ARG A 84 13.29 -16.68 -17.41
N PRO A 85 13.10 -16.01 -18.56
CA PRO A 85 12.19 -14.85 -18.57
C PRO A 85 10.77 -15.26 -18.17
N MET A 86 10.12 -14.44 -17.34
CA MET A 86 8.76 -14.66 -16.89
C MET A 86 7.88 -13.45 -17.17
N THR A 87 6.64 -13.68 -17.54
CA THR A 87 5.65 -12.62 -17.67
C THR A 87 5.28 -12.04 -16.29
N THR A 88 4.78 -10.81 -16.26
CA THR A 88 4.31 -10.20 -15.01
C THR A 88 3.26 -11.07 -14.31
N ARG A 89 2.39 -11.73 -15.08
CA ARG A 89 1.35 -12.59 -14.54
C ARG A 89 1.94 -13.82 -13.84
N GLU A 90 2.89 -14.51 -14.45
CA GLU A 90 3.58 -15.66 -13.84
C GLU A 90 4.29 -15.25 -12.54
N ILE A 91 4.99 -14.10 -12.56
CA ILE A 91 5.66 -13.56 -11.37
C ILE A 91 4.65 -13.28 -10.24
N VAL A 92 3.50 -12.69 -10.57
CA VAL A 92 2.43 -12.42 -9.59
C VAL A 92 1.91 -13.73 -8.99
N GLU A 93 1.62 -14.73 -9.80
CA GLU A 93 1.13 -16.03 -9.36
C GLU A 93 2.13 -16.71 -8.42
N ASP A 94 3.41 -16.73 -8.77
CA ASP A 94 4.46 -17.34 -7.94
C ASP A 94 4.72 -16.55 -6.64
N VAL A 95 4.71 -15.22 -6.69
CA VAL A 95 4.86 -14.38 -5.49
C VAL A 95 3.68 -14.55 -4.54
N MET A 96 2.45 -14.64 -5.08
CA MET A 96 1.25 -14.88 -4.28
C MET A 96 1.28 -16.26 -3.64
N ALA A 97 1.67 -17.29 -4.39
CA ALA A 97 1.78 -18.66 -3.89
C ALA A 97 2.86 -18.77 -2.80
N ALA A 98 4.05 -18.20 -3.02
CA ALA A 98 5.15 -18.22 -2.06
C ALA A 98 4.82 -17.51 -0.74
N LYS A 99 3.98 -16.48 -0.78
CA LYS A 99 3.56 -15.73 0.41
C LYS A 99 2.21 -16.20 0.97
N LYS A 100 1.54 -17.13 0.33
CA LYS A 100 0.18 -17.60 0.68
C LYS A 100 -0.81 -16.43 0.79
N LEU A 101 -0.76 -15.53 -0.18
CA LEU A 101 -1.68 -14.39 -0.24
C LEU A 101 -3.07 -14.87 -0.68
N PRO A 102 -4.14 -14.22 -0.19
CA PRO A 102 -5.50 -14.57 -0.58
C PRO A 102 -5.71 -14.32 -2.08
N ASP A 103 -6.30 -15.28 -2.74
CA ASP A 103 -6.64 -15.26 -4.18
C ASP A 103 -8.16 -15.22 -4.41
N ASP A 104 -8.91 -14.94 -3.37
CA ASP A 104 -10.37 -15.08 -3.35
C ASP A 104 -11.08 -13.92 -4.03
N ASP A 105 -10.38 -12.80 -4.29
CA ASP A 105 -10.96 -11.56 -4.81
C ASP A 105 -10.13 -11.01 -5.98
N ALA A 106 -10.80 -10.82 -7.12
CA ALA A 106 -10.20 -10.25 -8.33
C ALA A 106 -9.59 -8.85 -8.08
N ARG A 107 -10.19 -8.05 -7.20
CA ARG A 107 -9.67 -6.73 -6.82
C ARG A 107 -8.35 -6.82 -6.06
N THR A 108 -8.24 -7.76 -5.13
CA THR A 108 -7.01 -8.02 -4.39
C THR A 108 -5.89 -8.46 -5.33
N ARG A 109 -6.19 -9.39 -6.25
CA ARG A 109 -5.24 -9.83 -7.28
C ARG A 109 -4.77 -8.67 -8.17
N GLU A 110 -5.67 -7.78 -8.60
CA GLU A 110 -5.32 -6.60 -9.39
C GLU A 110 -4.40 -5.63 -8.61
N LEU A 111 -4.66 -5.39 -7.34
CA LEU A 111 -3.82 -4.53 -6.49
C LEU A 111 -2.43 -5.13 -6.29
N ILE A 112 -2.34 -6.44 -6.07
CA ILE A 112 -1.05 -7.15 -5.98
C ILE A 112 -0.31 -7.07 -7.32
N HIS A 113 -1.00 -7.28 -8.44
CA HIS A 113 -0.44 -7.15 -9.78
C HIS A 113 0.16 -5.75 -10.02
N LYS A 114 -0.59 -4.68 -9.68
CA LYS A 114 -0.10 -3.30 -9.77
C LYS A 114 1.14 -3.05 -8.91
N THR A 115 1.20 -3.66 -7.74
CA THR A 115 2.34 -3.55 -6.82
C THR A 115 3.58 -4.25 -7.37
N VAL A 116 3.43 -5.46 -7.87
CA VAL A 116 4.51 -6.23 -8.50
C VAL A 116 5.02 -5.52 -9.73
N LEU A 117 4.13 -5.08 -10.63
CA LEU A 117 4.50 -4.33 -11.84
C LEU A 117 5.22 -3.03 -11.50
N GLY A 118 4.77 -2.29 -10.49
CA GLY A 118 5.46 -1.09 -10.01
C GLY A 118 6.84 -1.38 -9.43
N SER A 119 7.04 -2.54 -8.79
CA SER A 119 8.35 -2.98 -8.31
C SER A 119 9.28 -3.38 -9.45
N LEU A 120 8.78 -4.09 -10.46
CA LEU A 120 9.52 -4.46 -11.67
C LEU A 120 10.02 -3.22 -12.43
N ASN A 121 9.14 -2.25 -12.66
CA ASN A 121 9.48 -1.01 -13.36
C ASN A 121 10.51 -0.14 -12.62
N ARG A 122 10.64 -0.28 -11.30
CA ARG A 122 11.66 0.43 -10.50
C ARG A 122 12.96 -0.33 -10.34
N ALA A 123 13.01 -1.61 -10.66
CA ALA A 123 14.16 -2.48 -10.46
C ALA A 123 15.04 -2.59 -11.73
N THR A 124 15.10 -1.55 -12.56
CA THR A 124 15.82 -1.52 -13.84
C THR A 124 17.34 -1.69 -13.73
N ASP A 125 17.86 -1.59 -12.52
CA ASP A 125 19.28 -1.84 -12.20
C ASP A 125 19.63 -3.33 -12.08
N THR A 126 18.64 -4.19 -11.83
CA THR A 126 18.83 -5.61 -11.53
C THR A 126 17.89 -6.55 -12.30
N ILE A 127 16.88 -5.98 -12.95
CA ILE A 127 15.88 -6.71 -13.73
C ILE A 127 15.70 -6.00 -15.06
N GLU A 128 15.77 -6.73 -16.14
CA GLU A 128 15.50 -6.19 -17.48
C GLU A 128 14.19 -6.71 -18.05
N ARG A 129 13.56 -5.87 -18.85
CA ARG A 129 12.38 -6.24 -19.62
C ARG A 129 12.84 -6.79 -20.97
N VAL A 130 12.38 -7.98 -21.30
CA VAL A 130 12.66 -8.67 -22.56
C VAL A 130 11.37 -9.04 -23.27
N GLU A 131 11.43 -9.30 -24.54
CA GLU A 131 10.32 -9.83 -25.31
C GLU A 131 10.48 -11.35 -25.43
N ALA A 132 9.52 -12.11 -24.89
CA ALA A 132 9.53 -13.55 -24.96
C ALA A 132 8.16 -14.04 -25.46
N MET A 133 8.14 -14.87 -26.51
CA MET A 133 6.94 -15.44 -27.10
C MET A 133 5.86 -14.40 -27.48
N GLY A 134 6.27 -13.20 -27.94
CA GLY A 134 5.33 -12.13 -28.31
C GLY A 134 4.72 -11.37 -27.13
N SER A 135 5.21 -11.59 -25.93
CA SER A 135 4.77 -10.91 -24.70
C SER A 135 5.94 -10.30 -23.94
N ALA A 136 5.66 -9.22 -23.22
CA ALA A 136 6.66 -8.63 -22.33
C ALA A 136 6.94 -9.58 -21.15
N ALA A 137 8.22 -9.88 -20.96
CA ALA A 137 8.72 -10.73 -19.89
C ALA A 137 9.86 -10.02 -19.15
N TRP A 138 10.27 -10.57 -18.03
CA TRP A 138 11.28 -10.02 -17.14
C TRP A 138 12.31 -11.09 -16.80
N ARG A 139 13.56 -10.70 -16.70
CA ARG A 139 14.64 -11.57 -16.22
C ARG A 139 15.62 -10.80 -15.35
N VAL A 140 16.36 -11.49 -14.51
CA VAL A 140 17.49 -10.93 -13.76
C VAL A 140 18.65 -10.69 -14.70
N ILE A 141 19.31 -9.54 -14.56
CA ILE A 141 20.54 -9.17 -15.30
C ILE A 141 21.72 -9.96 -14.76
#